data_2e4482cdf2543d4814df96a75f8a855e
#
_entry.id   2e4482cdf2543d4814df96a75f8a855e
#
_cell.length_a   1.000
_cell.length_b   1.000
_cell.length_c   1.000
_cell.angle_alpha   90.00
_cell.angle_beta   90.00
_cell.angle_gamma   90.00
#
_symmetry.space_group_name_H-M   'P 1'
#
loop_
_entity.id
_entity.type
_entity.pdbx_description
1 polymer ?
#
loop_
_entity_poly.entity_id
_entity_poly.type
_entity_poly.pdbx_seq_one_letter_code
_entity_poly.pdbx_strand_id
1 'polypeptide(L)'
;INVFANGGDRKEIKDIPEYKVCKENNIEMVFDIGGGKSQSSSDLLKPFTNYFEKRPWGNFENFSSSSNYLVKKIVIKPGHKISLQYHNFRKEYWVILSGQGKMSIGNEITKCNSGSFFYIEKGMKHRIENDGSNDLEIIEVQLGEKIAEDDITRIEDSYGRK
;
A
#
# COMPACT_ATOMS: atom_id res chain seq x y z
N ILE A 1 -4.33 -42.34 -16.46
CA ILE A 1 -5.14 -41.52 -15.52
C ILE A 1 -6.57 -41.67 -15.96
N ASN A 2 -7.45 -42.12 -15.08
CA ASN A 2 -8.85 -42.41 -15.40
C ASN A 2 -9.81 -41.36 -14.84
N VAL A 3 -9.34 -40.48 -13.92
CA VAL A 3 -10.14 -39.44 -13.30
C VAL A 3 -9.35 -38.14 -13.24
N PHE A 4 -9.98 -37.05 -13.65
CA PHE A 4 -9.51 -35.69 -13.45
C PHE A 4 -10.39 -35.04 -12.39
N ALA A 5 -9.80 -34.74 -11.23
CA ALA A 5 -10.50 -34.13 -10.11
C ALA A 5 -10.31 -32.60 -10.11
N ASN A 6 -11.40 -31.85 -10.02
CA ASN A 6 -11.38 -30.41 -9.92
C ASN A 6 -12.09 -29.96 -8.64
N GLY A 7 -11.40 -29.17 -7.83
CA GLY A 7 -11.93 -28.62 -6.58
C GLY A 7 -12.26 -27.13 -6.68
N GLY A 8 -12.89 -26.61 -5.65
CA GLY A 8 -13.16 -25.18 -5.50
C GLY A 8 -14.40 -24.68 -6.22
N ASP A 9 -14.28 -23.60 -6.96
CA ASP A 9 -15.38 -22.81 -7.51
C ASP A 9 -15.83 -23.20 -8.93
N ARG A 10 -15.12 -24.14 -9.58
CA ARG A 10 -15.44 -24.60 -10.94
C ARG A 10 -16.51 -25.68 -10.89
N LYS A 11 -17.72 -25.34 -11.31
CA LYS A 11 -18.89 -26.23 -11.27
C LYS A 11 -19.36 -26.71 -12.63
N GLU A 12 -18.88 -26.09 -13.70
CA GLU A 12 -19.33 -26.37 -15.06
C GLU A 12 -18.16 -26.68 -15.99
N ILE A 13 -18.43 -27.60 -16.92
CA ILE A 13 -17.46 -28.10 -17.91
C ILE A 13 -16.84 -26.96 -18.75
N LYS A 14 -17.61 -25.91 -19.07
CA LYS A 14 -17.16 -24.77 -19.88
C LYS A 14 -16.04 -23.95 -19.20
N ASP A 15 -15.92 -24.06 -17.88
CA ASP A 15 -14.94 -23.29 -17.11
C ASP A 15 -13.58 -24.00 -16.99
N ILE A 16 -13.41 -25.14 -17.67
CA ILE A 16 -12.24 -26.00 -17.54
C ILE A 16 -11.48 -26.10 -18.85
N PRO A 17 -10.28 -25.54 -18.95
CA PRO A 17 -9.43 -25.63 -20.15
C PRO A 17 -9.10 -27.06 -20.55
N GLU A 18 -8.98 -27.96 -19.56
CA GLU A 18 -8.63 -29.37 -19.72
C GLU A 18 -9.78 -30.26 -20.25
N TYR A 19 -11.02 -29.72 -20.36
CA TYR A 19 -12.20 -30.50 -20.76
C TYR A 19 -12.01 -31.25 -22.06
N LYS A 20 -11.45 -30.59 -23.09
CA LYS A 20 -11.24 -31.18 -24.41
C LYS A 20 -10.31 -32.41 -24.33
N VAL A 21 -9.22 -32.28 -23.62
CA VAL A 21 -8.22 -33.34 -23.42
C VAL A 21 -8.82 -34.49 -22.64
N CYS A 22 -9.57 -34.21 -21.57
CA CYS A 22 -10.23 -35.26 -20.78
C CYS A 22 -11.25 -36.05 -21.62
N LYS A 23 -12.05 -35.36 -22.42
CA LYS A 23 -13.03 -35.96 -23.31
C LYS A 23 -12.39 -36.85 -24.38
N GLU A 24 -11.34 -36.39 -25.05
CA GLU A 24 -10.62 -37.10 -26.11
C GLU A 24 -9.94 -38.40 -25.57
N ASN A 25 -9.57 -38.41 -24.29
CA ASN A 25 -8.86 -39.53 -23.66
C ASN A 25 -9.76 -40.37 -22.72
N ASN A 26 -11.08 -40.20 -22.75
CA ASN A 26 -12.04 -40.90 -21.89
C ASN A 26 -11.67 -40.78 -20.38
N ILE A 27 -11.26 -39.65 -19.95
CA ILE A 27 -10.95 -39.33 -18.55
C ILE A 27 -12.23 -38.83 -17.87
N GLU A 28 -12.67 -39.46 -16.81
CA GLU A 28 -13.78 -38.98 -16.00
C GLU A 28 -13.44 -37.69 -15.29
N MET A 29 -14.34 -36.72 -15.36
CA MET A 29 -14.16 -35.41 -14.65
C MET A 29 -15.05 -35.40 -13.41
N VAL A 30 -14.44 -35.21 -12.24
CA VAL A 30 -15.14 -35.08 -10.96
C VAL A 30 -14.94 -33.68 -10.41
N PHE A 31 -16.05 -33.03 -10.04
CA PHE A 31 -16.09 -31.67 -9.57
C PHE A 31 -16.33 -31.58 -8.05
N ASP A 32 -16.12 -30.42 -7.48
CA ASP A 32 -16.38 -30.09 -6.07
C ASP A 32 -15.64 -31.01 -5.07
N ILE A 33 -14.46 -31.51 -5.48
CA ILE A 33 -13.63 -32.34 -4.61
C ILE A 33 -12.98 -31.47 -3.55
N GLY A 34 -13.16 -31.85 -2.26
CA GLY A 34 -12.57 -31.16 -1.12
C GLY A 34 -13.40 -29.98 -0.54
N GLY A 35 -14.63 -29.82 -1.04
CA GLY A 35 -15.53 -28.76 -0.54
C GLY A 35 -15.22 -27.36 -1.06
N GLY A 36 -15.89 -26.35 -0.50
CA GLY A 36 -15.72 -24.95 -0.91
C GLY A 36 -14.29 -24.47 -0.76
N LYS A 37 -13.85 -23.65 -1.72
CA LYS A 37 -12.50 -23.06 -1.74
C LYS A 37 -12.29 -22.19 -0.50
N SER A 38 -11.43 -22.62 0.41
CA SER A 38 -11.10 -21.87 1.63
C SER A 38 -10.17 -20.68 1.36
N GLN A 39 -9.33 -20.77 0.30
CA GLN A 39 -8.43 -19.71 -0.15
C GLN A 39 -8.19 -19.79 -1.66
N SER A 40 -8.15 -18.63 -2.34
CA SER A 40 -7.73 -18.55 -3.74
C SER A 40 -6.24 -18.19 -3.83
N SER A 41 -5.58 -18.54 -4.95
CA SER A 41 -4.22 -18.03 -5.23
C SER A 41 -4.17 -16.51 -5.22
N SER A 42 -5.25 -15.85 -5.69
CA SER A 42 -5.39 -14.38 -5.63
C SER A 42 -5.48 -13.88 -4.18
N ASP A 43 -6.12 -14.61 -3.27
CA ASP A 43 -6.19 -14.23 -1.85
C ASP A 43 -4.84 -14.41 -1.16
N LEU A 44 -4.06 -15.42 -1.55
CA LEU A 44 -2.69 -15.62 -1.07
C LEU A 44 -1.75 -14.52 -1.58
N LEU A 45 -2.01 -13.95 -2.75
CA LEU A 45 -1.21 -12.88 -3.35
C LEU A 45 -1.60 -11.48 -2.83
N LYS A 46 -2.81 -11.28 -2.28
CA LYS A 46 -3.26 -10.00 -1.73
C LYS A 46 -2.28 -9.35 -0.73
N PRO A 47 -1.65 -10.10 0.19
CA PRO A 47 -0.62 -9.54 1.07
C PRO A 47 0.66 -9.09 0.34
N PHE A 48 0.88 -9.55 -0.89
CA PHE A 48 2.06 -9.24 -1.70
C PHE A 48 1.78 -8.25 -2.84
N THR A 49 0.54 -7.79 -3.01
CA THR A 49 0.21 -6.74 -3.98
C THR A 49 0.35 -5.39 -3.28
N ASN A 50 1.51 -4.79 -3.43
CA ASN A 50 1.76 -3.43 -2.95
C ASN A 50 0.86 -2.45 -3.72
N TYR A 51 0.09 -1.65 -3.00
CA TYR A 51 -0.65 -0.56 -3.61
C TYR A 51 0.31 0.58 -3.94
N PHE A 52 0.47 0.89 -5.24
CA PHE A 52 1.33 1.96 -5.74
C PHE A 52 0.49 3.09 -6.34
N GLU A 53 0.82 4.32 -5.99
CA GLU A 53 0.14 5.50 -6.51
C GLU A 53 1.11 6.64 -6.87
N LYS A 54 0.97 7.19 -8.09
CA LYS A 54 1.67 8.39 -8.52
C LYS A 54 0.98 9.64 -8.00
N ARG A 55 1.76 10.60 -7.54
CA ARG A 55 1.33 11.93 -7.07
C ARG A 55 2.13 13.03 -7.78
N PRO A 56 1.65 14.27 -7.84
CA PRO A 56 2.41 15.37 -8.46
C PRO A 56 3.81 15.56 -7.85
N TRP A 57 3.97 15.27 -6.56
CA TRP A 57 5.23 15.40 -5.83
C TRP A 57 6.13 14.15 -5.92
N GLY A 58 5.66 13.04 -6.49
CA GLY A 58 6.41 11.78 -6.57
C GLY A 58 5.51 10.57 -6.60
N ASN A 59 5.64 9.67 -5.63
CA ASN A 59 4.79 8.48 -5.49
C ASN A 59 4.82 7.93 -4.07
N PHE A 60 3.90 7.01 -3.79
CA PHE A 60 3.98 6.16 -2.61
C PHE A 60 3.57 4.71 -2.93
N GLU A 61 4.02 3.81 -2.08
CA GLU A 61 3.76 2.38 -2.15
C GLU A 61 3.42 1.85 -0.76
N ASN A 62 2.28 1.16 -0.62
CA ASN A 62 1.87 0.53 0.62
C ASN A 62 2.44 -0.88 0.69
N PHE A 63 3.19 -1.20 1.75
CA PHE A 63 3.82 -2.50 1.93
C PHE A 63 3.01 -3.44 2.82
N SER A 64 2.38 -2.92 3.86
CA SER A 64 1.60 -3.72 4.81
C SER A 64 0.53 -2.86 5.47
N SER A 65 -0.65 -3.42 5.69
CA SER A 65 -1.75 -2.71 6.34
C SER A 65 -2.64 -3.65 7.15
N SER A 66 -3.30 -3.08 8.15
CA SER A 66 -4.34 -3.71 8.95
C SER A 66 -5.36 -2.65 9.36
N SER A 67 -6.33 -3.01 10.19
CA SER A 67 -7.33 -2.06 10.71
C SER A 67 -6.71 -0.91 11.54
N ASN A 68 -5.54 -1.13 12.14
CA ASN A 68 -4.91 -0.20 13.09
C ASN A 68 -3.50 0.25 12.70
N TYR A 69 -2.97 -0.19 11.54
CA TYR A 69 -1.69 0.27 11.04
C TYR A 69 -1.61 0.28 9.51
N LEU A 70 -0.69 1.10 8.98
CA LEU A 70 -0.24 1.09 7.59
C LEU A 70 1.25 1.38 7.55
N VAL A 71 1.98 0.62 6.72
CA VAL A 71 3.39 0.88 6.38
C VAL A 71 3.48 1.21 4.91
N LYS A 72 4.05 2.38 4.60
CA LYS A 72 4.26 2.80 3.22
C LYS A 72 5.67 3.37 2.99
N LYS A 73 6.13 3.29 1.76
CA LYS A 73 7.28 4.02 1.23
C LYS A 73 6.76 5.25 0.48
N ILE A 74 7.34 6.40 0.75
CA ILE A 74 7.07 7.66 0.06
C ILE A 74 8.35 8.09 -0.65
N VAL A 75 8.23 8.52 -1.90
CA VAL A 75 9.33 9.07 -2.71
C VAL A 75 8.94 10.47 -3.16
N ILE A 76 9.72 11.47 -2.75
CA ILE A 76 9.48 12.88 -3.09
C ILE A 76 10.61 13.35 -4.01
N LYS A 77 10.22 13.84 -5.19
CA LYS A 77 11.17 14.36 -6.20
C LYS A 77 11.84 15.66 -5.73
N PRO A 78 13.05 15.99 -6.25
CA PRO A 78 13.71 17.26 -5.97
C PRO A 78 12.81 18.47 -6.21
N GLY A 79 12.82 19.42 -5.27
CA GLY A 79 12.01 20.65 -5.33
C GLY A 79 10.52 20.46 -5.03
N HIS A 80 10.08 19.26 -4.67
CA HIS A 80 8.69 18.96 -4.33
C HIS A 80 8.49 18.78 -2.82
N LYS A 81 7.22 18.86 -2.41
CA LYS A 81 6.81 18.69 -1.02
C LYS A 81 5.42 18.08 -0.95
N ILE A 82 5.10 17.42 0.15
CA ILE A 82 3.71 17.02 0.44
C ILE A 82 2.92 18.21 1.01
N SER A 83 1.60 18.06 1.13
CA SER A 83 0.75 19.07 1.78
C SER A 83 1.16 19.32 3.23
N LEU A 84 0.94 20.54 3.74
CA LEU A 84 0.88 20.76 5.18
C LEU A 84 -0.44 20.19 5.67
N GLN A 85 -0.38 19.19 6.53
CA GLN A 85 -1.54 18.37 6.91
C GLN A 85 -1.48 17.94 8.36
N TYR A 86 -2.59 17.44 8.89
CA TYR A 86 -2.67 16.74 10.17
C TYR A 86 -3.70 15.60 10.11
N HIS A 87 -3.67 14.72 11.10
CA HIS A 87 -4.55 13.57 11.24
C HIS A 87 -5.16 13.52 12.63
N ASN A 88 -6.46 13.19 12.72
CA ASN A 88 -7.17 13.16 13.99
C ASN A 88 -7.12 11.79 14.68
N PHE A 89 -7.00 10.70 13.90
CA PHE A 89 -7.19 9.34 14.40
C PHE A 89 -5.94 8.48 14.38
N ARG A 90 -4.82 8.99 13.80
CA ARG A 90 -3.56 8.27 13.73
C ARG A 90 -2.37 9.13 14.12
N LYS A 91 -1.31 8.48 14.53
CA LYS A 91 0.05 9.00 14.70
C LYS A 91 0.97 8.37 13.67
N GLU A 92 2.08 9.01 13.38
CA GLU A 92 2.99 8.57 12.33
C GLU A 92 4.43 8.55 12.81
N TYR A 93 5.20 7.58 12.30
CA TYR A 93 6.63 7.44 12.50
C TYR A 93 7.30 7.43 11.14
N TRP A 94 8.20 8.37 10.93
CA TRP A 94 8.89 8.54 9.66
C TRP A 94 10.38 8.27 9.80
N VAL A 95 10.94 7.46 8.91
CA VAL A 95 12.38 7.20 8.81
C VAL A 95 12.83 7.59 7.42
N ILE A 96 13.81 8.48 7.34
CA ILE A 96 14.42 8.88 6.07
C ILE A 96 15.39 7.79 5.63
N LEU A 97 15.14 7.19 4.46
CA LEU A 97 16.01 6.15 3.90
C LEU A 97 17.17 6.76 3.12
N SER A 98 16.86 7.74 2.26
CA SER A 98 17.84 8.39 1.40
C SER A 98 17.40 9.81 1.03
N GLY A 99 18.33 10.61 0.52
CA GLY A 99 18.09 12.00 0.16
C GLY A 99 18.23 12.94 1.34
N GLN A 100 17.82 14.20 1.13
CA GLN A 100 17.82 15.24 2.15
C GLN A 100 16.59 16.14 1.99
N GLY A 101 16.19 16.81 3.07
CA GLY A 101 15.01 17.66 3.05
C GLY A 101 14.81 18.46 4.31
N LYS A 102 13.64 19.07 4.41
CA LYS A 102 13.17 19.82 5.58
C LYS A 102 11.88 19.21 6.08
N MET A 103 11.89 18.79 7.33
CA MET A 103 10.70 18.33 8.05
C MET A 103 10.15 19.47 8.88
N SER A 104 8.86 19.76 8.71
CA SER A 104 8.11 20.71 9.53
C SER A 104 7.15 19.93 10.44
N ILE A 105 7.22 20.12 11.75
CA ILE A 105 6.30 19.56 12.75
C ILE A 105 5.87 20.69 13.69
N GLY A 106 4.58 21.01 13.71
CA GLY A 106 4.09 22.20 14.42
C GLY A 106 4.72 23.46 13.87
N ASN A 107 5.48 24.17 14.70
CA ASN A 107 6.21 25.40 14.34
C ASN A 107 7.71 25.14 14.11
N GLU A 108 8.18 23.92 14.30
CA GLU A 108 9.60 23.59 14.15
C GLU A 108 9.90 23.11 12.72
N ILE A 109 11.05 23.55 12.20
CA ILE A 109 11.59 23.11 10.91
C ILE A 109 12.98 22.54 11.14
N THR A 110 13.15 21.27 10.83
CA THR A 110 14.39 20.51 11.02
C THR A 110 14.91 20.00 9.68
N LYS A 111 16.20 20.18 9.39
CA LYS A 111 16.84 19.50 8.26
C LYS A 111 16.89 18.00 8.52
N CYS A 112 16.67 17.20 7.49
CA CYS A 112 16.71 15.75 7.56
C CYS A 112 17.54 15.13 6.43
N ASN A 113 18.12 13.99 6.73
CA ASN A 113 18.90 13.17 5.82
C ASN A 113 18.72 11.69 6.19
N SER A 114 19.39 10.80 5.47
CA SER A 114 19.34 9.36 5.74
C SER A 114 19.60 9.05 7.22
N GLY A 115 18.73 8.22 7.81
CA GLY A 115 18.73 7.85 9.23
C GLY A 115 17.99 8.82 10.15
N SER A 116 17.56 9.99 9.68
CA SER A 116 16.68 10.88 10.47
C SER A 116 15.36 10.20 10.76
N PHE A 117 14.85 10.37 11.99
CA PHE A 117 13.62 9.80 12.47
C PHE A 117 12.71 10.88 13.07
N PHE A 118 11.42 10.80 12.78
CA PHE A 118 10.41 11.74 13.27
C PHE A 118 9.21 11.00 13.82
N TYR A 119 8.70 11.48 14.95
CA TYR A 119 7.43 11.10 15.52
C TYR A 119 6.43 12.24 15.36
N ILE A 120 5.23 11.93 14.86
CA ILE A 120 4.16 12.88 14.60
C ILE A 120 2.94 12.42 15.36
N GLU A 121 2.54 13.21 16.37
CA GLU A 121 1.36 12.92 17.21
C GLU A 121 0.07 13.28 16.46
N LYS A 122 -1.05 12.69 16.89
CA LYS A 122 -2.40 13.04 16.43
C LYS A 122 -2.62 14.56 16.52
N GLY A 123 -3.23 15.15 15.50
CA GLY A 123 -3.50 16.59 15.41
C GLY A 123 -2.29 17.45 15.10
N MET A 124 -1.08 16.92 15.08
CA MET A 124 0.14 17.67 14.83
C MET A 124 0.29 18.01 13.35
N LYS A 125 0.35 19.29 13.04
CA LYS A 125 0.60 19.78 11.68
C LYS A 125 2.00 19.39 11.24
N HIS A 126 2.12 18.79 10.05
CA HIS A 126 3.43 18.38 9.54
C HIS A 126 3.50 18.43 8.02
N ARG A 127 4.72 18.53 7.52
CA ARG A 127 5.08 18.54 6.10
C ARG A 127 6.52 18.13 5.94
N ILE A 128 6.85 17.44 4.86
CA ILE A 128 8.23 17.28 4.42
C ILE A 128 8.41 17.84 3.02
N GLU A 129 9.56 18.47 2.80
CA GLU A 129 9.98 19.06 1.55
C GLU A 129 11.33 18.48 1.16
N ASN A 130 11.49 18.10 -0.09
CA ASN A 130 12.77 17.71 -0.67
C ASN A 130 13.46 18.97 -1.21
N ASP A 131 14.43 19.49 -0.48
CA ASP A 131 15.29 20.61 -0.91
C ASP A 131 16.64 20.16 -1.47
N GLY A 132 16.80 18.85 -1.67
CA GLY A 132 17.99 18.25 -2.27
C GLY A 132 17.91 18.09 -3.80
N SER A 133 18.94 17.49 -4.37
CA SER A 133 19.06 17.22 -5.81
C SER A 133 18.65 15.79 -6.21
N ASN A 134 18.47 14.91 -5.23
CA ASN A 134 18.07 13.51 -5.44
C ASN A 134 16.70 13.26 -4.82
N ASP A 135 16.06 12.14 -5.18
CA ASP A 135 14.82 11.73 -4.55
C ASP A 135 14.98 11.56 -3.04
N LEU A 136 13.98 12.04 -2.29
CA LEU A 136 13.88 11.86 -0.84
C LEU A 136 12.97 10.66 -0.57
N GLU A 137 13.53 9.59 -0.03
CA GLU A 137 12.83 8.36 0.26
C GLU A 137 12.57 8.19 1.76
N ILE A 138 11.34 7.82 2.10
CA ILE A 138 10.85 7.77 3.47
C ILE A 138 10.07 6.47 3.68
N ILE A 139 10.29 5.81 4.82
CA ILE A 139 9.33 4.83 5.36
C ILE A 139 8.45 5.56 6.36
N GLU A 140 7.15 5.44 6.16
CA GLU A 140 6.10 5.94 7.05
C GLU A 140 5.35 4.76 7.66
N VAL A 141 5.26 4.76 8.98
CA VAL A 141 4.42 3.82 9.74
C VAL A 141 3.30 4.63 10.39
N GLN A 142 2.07 4.36 10.00
CA GLN A 142 0.86 4.93 10.59
C GLN A 142 0.30 3.97 11.64
N LEU A 143 -0.07 4.47 12.81
CA LEU A 143 -0.72 3.70 13.88
C LEU A 143 -1.94 4.48 14.41
N GLY A 144 -3.10 3.84 14.46
CA GLY A 144 -4.30 4.54 14.95
C GLY A 144 -5.58 3.72 14.87
N GLU A 145 -6.65 4.35 15.29
CA GLU A 145 -7.99 3.75 15.31
C GLU A 145 -8.64 3.77 13.93
N LYS A 146 -8.24 4.74 13.08
CA LYS A 146 -8.70 4.88 11.71
C LYS A 146 -7.49 5.15 10.82
N ILE A 147 -7.23 4.25 9.88
CA ILE A 147 -6.17 4.37 8.88
C ILE A 147 -6.84 4.53 7.51
N ALA A 148 -7.12 5.76 7.13
CA ALA A 148 -7.82 6.07 5.89
C ALA A 148 -7.39 7.44 5.32
N GLU A 149 -7.50 7.60 4.01
CA GLU A 149 -7.14 8.85 3.32
C GLU A 149 -8.09 10.02 3.69
N ASP A 150 -9.31 9.75 4.13
CA ASP A 150 -10.25 10.76 4.60
C ASP A 150 -9.93 11.33 5.99
N ASP A 151 -8.93 10.76 6.70
CA ASP A 151 -8.34 11.35 7.92
C ASP A 151 -7.26 12.41 7.62
N ILE A 152 -7.01 12.74 6.36
CA ILE A 152 -6.05 13.77 5.99
C ILE A 152 -6.74 15.13 5.93
N THR A 153 -6.47 16.01 6.89
CA THR A 153 -6.87 17.42 6.79
C THR A 153 -5.71 18.25 6.23
N ARG A 154 -5.87 18.73 4.99
CA ARG A 154 -4.86 19.54 4.31
C ARG A 154 -5.09 21.03 4.61
N ILE A 155 -4.05 21.69 5.10
CA ILE A 155 -4.04 23.15 5.41
C ILE A 155 -3.51 23.93 4.21
N GLU A 156 -2.41 23.44 3.63
CA GLU A 156 -1.79 23.99 2.43
C GLU A 156 -1.41 22.86 1.48
N ASP A 157 -1.79 23.00 0.23
CA ASP A 157 -1.42 22.06 -0.82
C ASP A 157 -1.02 22.79 -2.10
N SER A 158 0.19 22.51 -2.59
CA SER A 158 0.75 23.15 -3.79
C SER A 158 0.18 22.59 -5.10
N TYR A 159 -0.68 21.55 -5.04
CA TYR A 159 -1.18 20.81 -6.18
C TYR A 159 -2.71 20.84 -6.33
N GLY A 160 -3.39 21.66 -5.51
CA GLY A 160 -4.85 21.87 -5.61
C GLY A 160 -5.71 20.73 -5.08
N ARG A 161 -5.15 19.80 -4.28
CA ARG A 161 -5.92 18.74 -3.61
C ARG A 161 -6.62 19.30 -2.36
N LYS A 162 -7.85 18.87 -2.14
CA LYS A 162 -8.65 19.23 -0.95
C LYS A 162 -8.58 18.13 0.10
#